data_3be05f689795bd660628725c2db410e7
#
_entry.id   3be05f689795bd660628725c2db410e7
#
_cell.length_a   1.000
_cell.length_b   1.000
_cell.length_c   1.000
_cell.angle_alpha   90.00
_cell.angle_beta   90.00
_cell.angle_gamma   90.00
#
_symmetry.space_group_name_H-M   'P 1'
#
loop_
_entity.id
_entity.type
_entity.pdbx_description
1 polymer ?
#
loop_
_entity_poly.entity_id
_entity_poly.type
_entity_poly.pdbx_seq_one_letter_code
_entity_poly.pdbx_strand_id
1 'polypeptide(L)'
;LCTDVEIKNENNIKEAVGEATEVAIVNCAISHNKDKEELCEKYKRVNEIPFDSERKMMTTIHIVNGKYRVITKGAPDVLLKRCMKCYENGSIVSLDSGKMSKIEGYNNQMANNALRVIAVAYKDYDILPSQIESDTIENNLNFVGLLGMIDPPREGVKDAVSTCKKAGIKTVMITGDHIATAKAIAKDLGILKNNELAITGAELDQISDNELKRNIMNYSVFARVSPEHKVRIVKAFQSTGAVVAMTGDGVNDAPALKNADIGIAMGKNGTDVAKNASDMILTDDNFVTIVEAVKQGRNI
;
A
#
# COMPACT_ATOMS: atom_id res chain seq x y z
N LEU A 1 -10.54 9.73 -14.89
CA LEU A 1 -10.10 9.78 -16.29
C LEU A 1 -8.67 9.27 -16.49
N CYS A 2 -7.70 9.65 -15.66
CA CYS A 2 -6.31 9.18 -15.76
C CYS A 2 -6.15 7.82 -15.07
N THR A 3 -6.68 6.75 -15.68
CA THR A 3 -6.65 5.37 -15.17
C THR A 3 -6.95 4.36 -16.27
N ASP A 4 -6.38 3.16 -16.17
CA ASP A 4 -6.59 2.03 -17.07
C ASP A 4 -7.55 0.96 -16.50
N VAL A 5 -8.18 1.25 -15.35
CA VAL A 5 -9.20 0.38 -14.75
C VAL A 5 -10.36 0.14 -15.72
N GLU A 6 -10.81 -1.08 -15.83
CA GLU A 6 -12.02 -1.46 -16.55
C GLU A 6 -13.20 -1.60 -15.58
N ILE A 7 -14.41 -1.26 -16.03
CA ILE A 7 -15.64 -1.55 -15.28
C ILE A 7 -16.29 -2.79 -15.87
N LYS A 8 -16.40 -3.85 -15.08
CA LYS A 8 -17.15 -5.05 -15.44
C LYS A 8 -18.53 -4.99 -14.82
N ASN A 9 -19.55 -5.33 -15.61
CA ASN A 9 -20.92 -5.43 -15.16
C ASN A 9 -21.30 -6.92 -15.06
N GLU A 10 -21.27 -7.48 -13.86
CA GLU A 10 -21.74 -8.85 -13.61
C GLU A 10 -22.94 -8.81 -12.64
N ASN A 11 -24.04 -9.43 -13.03
CA ASN A 11 -25.26 -9.51 -12.19
C ASN A 11 -25.79 -8.16 -11.67
N ASN A 12 -25.74 -7.10 -12.48
CA ASN A 12 -26.07 -5.72 -12.11
C ASN A 12 -25.15 -5.08 -11.04
N ILE A 13 -24.01 -5.67 -10.76
CA ILE A 13 -23.00 -5.09 -9.88
C ILE A 13 -21.85 -4.58 -10.78
N LYS A 14 -21.55 -3.29 -10.68
CA LYS A 14 -20.39 -2.68 -11.35
C LYS A 14 -19.17 -2.95 -10.49
N GLU A 15 -18.20 -3.67 -11.02
CA GLU A 15 -16.92 -3.94 -10.38
C GLU A 15 -15.77 -3.29 -11.16
N ALA A 16 -14.92 -2.55 -10.45
CA ALA A 16 -13.72 -1.95 -11.00
C ALA A 16 -12.59 -2.99 -10.98
N VAL A 17 -12.00 -3.29 -12.14
CA VAL A 17 -10.95 -4.28 -12.32
C VAL A 17 -9.69 -3.62 -12.89
N GLY A 18 -8.56 -3.81 -12.20
CA GLY A 18 -7.28 -3.22 -12.59
C GLY A 18 -6.27 -3.25 -11.45
N GLU A 19 -5.25 -2.41 -11.53
CA GLU A 19 -4.25 -2.25 -10.47
C GLU A 19 -4.92 -1.65 -9.22
N ALA A 20 -4.61 -2.17 -8.04
CA ALA A 20 -5.31 -1.87 -6.78
C ALA A 20 -5.37 -0.37 -6.46
N THR A 21 -4.29 0.36 -6.71
CA THR A 21 -4.21 1.82 -6.50
C THR A 21 -5.18 2.58 -7.40
N GLU A 22 -5.30 2.15 -8.65
CA GLU A 22 -6.21 2.77 -9.62
C GLU A 22 -7.66 2.42 -9.35
N VAL A 23 -7.93 1.17 -8.96
CA VAL A 23 -9.25 0.71 -8.51
C VAL A 23 -9.73 1.54 -7.32
N ALA A 24 -8.87 1.83 -6.34
CA ALA A 24 -9.21 2.68 -5.20
C ALA A 24 -9.65 4.11 -5.63
N ILE A 25 -8.96 4.70 -6.61
CA ILE A 25 -9.32 6.02 -7.17
C ILE A 25 -10.68 5.97 -7.88
N VAL A 26 -10.93 4.91 -8.66
CA VAL A 26 -12.21 4.75 -9.37
C VAL A 26 -13.36 4.53 -8.39
N ASN A 27 -13.17 3.68 -7.37
CA ASN A 27 -14.16 3.44 -6.33
C ASN A 27 -14.48 4.72 -5.54
N CYS A 28 -13.47 5.53 -5.24
CA CYS A 28 -13.66 6.86 -4.64
C CYS A 28 -14.50 7.77 -5.55
N ALA A 29 -14.26 7.77 -6.86
CA ALA A 29 -15.06 8.56 -7.80
C ALA A 29 -16.52 8.06 -7.85
N ILE A 30 -16.75 6.76 -7.89
CA ILE A 30 -18.09 6.14 -7.87
C ILE A 30 -18.84 6.53 -6.59
N SER A 31 -18.19 6.46 -5.41
CA SER A 31 -18.82 6.86 -4.14
C SER A 31 -19.24 8.33 -4.08
N HIS A 32 -18.65 9.17 -4.97
CA HIS A 32 -19.02 10.57 -5.15
C HIS A 32 -19.91 10.80 -6.38
N ASN A 33 -20.62 9.77 -6.84
CA ASN A 33 -21.52 9.82 -8.00
C ASN A 33 -20.82 10.29 -9.30
N LYS A 34 -19.58 9.86 -9.49
CA LYS A 34 -18.81 10.10 -10.72
C LYS A 34 -18.53 8.76 -11.40
N ASP A 35 -19.40 8.41 -12.35
CA ASP A 35 -19.25 7.19 -13.13
C ASP A 35 -18.11 7.34 -14.14
N LYS A 36 -17.22 6.32 -14.18
CA LYS A 36 -16.07 6.32 -15.08
C LYS A 36 -16.49 6.22 -16.54
N GLU A 37 -17.47 5.38 -16.86
CA GLU A 37 -17.92 5.16 -18.24
C GLU A 37 -18.52 6.44 -18.80
N GLU A 38 -19.44 7.09 -18.05
CA GLU A 38 -20.04 8.38 -18.43
C GLU A 38 -18.97 9.48 -18.62
N LEU A 39 -17.96 9.53 -17.74
CA LEU A 39 -16.86 10.48 -17.85
C LEU A 39 -15.98 10.20 -19.07
N CYS A 40 -15.75 8.94 -19.44
CA CYS A 40 -14.96 8.56 -20.60
C CYS A 40 -15.71 8.83 -21.91
N GLU A 41 -17.03 8.66 -21.94
CA GLU A 41 -17.88 9.03 -23.08
C GLU A 41 -17.88 10.54 -23.30
N LYS A 42 -18.03 11.31 -22.20
CA LYS A 42 -18.07 12.78 -22.24
C LYS A 42 -16.71 13.40 -22.59
N TYR A 43 -15.63 12.83 -22.10
CA TYR A 43 -14.27 13.35 -22.22
C TYR A 43 -13.37 12.31 -22.86
N LYS A 44 -13.43 12.22 -24.19
CA LYS A 44 -12.68 11.22 -24.96
C LYS A 44 -11.19 11.31 -24.71
N ARG A 45 -10.56 10.20 -24.35
CA ARG A 45 -9.12 10.04 -24.28
C ARG A 45 -8.57 9.98 -25.70
N VAL A 46 -7.64 10.86 -26.02
CA VAL A 46 -7.04 10.98 -27.36
C VAL A 46 -5.59 10.54 -27.40
N ASN A 47 -4.88 10.59 -26.29
CA ASN A 47 -3.51 10.11 -26.16
C ASN A 47 -3.14 9.85 -24.69
N GLU A 48 -1.98 9.21 -24.47
CA GLU A 48 -1.46 8.93 -23.15
C GLU A 48 0.07 8.81 -23.15
N ILE A 49 0.65 8.97 -21.95
CA ILE A 49 1.99 8.50 -21.62
C ILE A 49 1.79 7.51 -20.47
N PRO A 50 2.00 6.20 -20.70
CA PRO A 50 1.78 5.16 -19.70
C PRO A 50 2.60 5.40 -18.43
N PHE A 51 2.22 4.71 -17.34
CA PHE A 51 2.99 4.74 -16.10
C PHE A 51 4.42 4.20 -16.34
N ASP A 52 5.38 4.92 -15.81
CA ASP A 52 6.78 4.52 -15.79
C ASP A 52 7.35 4.61 -14.38
N SER A 53 8.04 3.56 -13.94
CA SER A 53 8.54 3.42 -12.56
C SER A 53 9.71 4.34 -12.20
N GLU A 54 10.50 4.78 -13.19
CA GLU A 54 11.60 5.74 -12.99
C GLU A 54 11.01 7.15 -12.91
N ARG A 55 10.09 7.47 -13.81
CA ARG A 55 9.37 8.74 -13.86
C ARG A 55 8.32 8.86 -12.76
N LYS A 56 7.78 7.74 -12.25
CA LYS A 56 6.73 7.64 -11.20
C LYS A 56 5.46 8.42 -11.51
N MET A 57 5.12 8.57 -12.77
CA MET A 57 3.96 9.32 -13.25
C MET A 57 3.26 8.59 -14.39
N MET A 58 1.98 8.90 -14.57
CA MET A 58 1.15 8.53 -15.71
C MET A 58 0.41 9.76 -16.18
N THR A 59 0.25 9.92 -17.49
CA THR A 59 -0.46 11.05 -18.09
C THR A 59 -1.44 10.57 -19.14
N THR A 60 -2.64 11.15 -19.13
CA THR A 60 -3.66 10.93 -20.16
C THR A 60 -4.13 12.28 -20.71
N ILE A 61 -4.51 12.29 -21.99
CA ILE A 61 -4.95 13.49 -22.68
C ILE A 61 -6.39 13.31 -23.14
N HIS A 62 -7.25 14.26 -22.77
CA HIS A 62 -8.67 14.22 -23.02
C HIS A 62 -9.16 15.49 -23.72
N ILE A 63 -10.24 15.39 -24.49
CA ILE A 63 -10.94 16.57 -25.02
C ILE A 63 -11.95 17.03 -23.98
N VAL A 64 -11.74 18.25 -23.44
CA VAL A 64 -12.60 18.88 -22.43
C VAL A 64 -12.96 20.28 -22.88
N ASN A 65 -14.23 20.54 -23.15
CA ASN A 65 -14.74 21.86 -23.59
C ASN A 65 -13.97 22.43 -24.80
N GLY A 66 -13.66 21.59 -25.78
CA GLY A 66 -12.94 21.99 -27.00
C GLY A 66 -11.43 22.19 -26.85
N LYS A 67 -10.87 21.97 -25.65
CA LYS A 67 -9.43 22.01 -25.37
C LYS A 67 -8.87 20.61 -25.10
N TYR A 68 -7.58 20.47 -25.22
CA TYR A 68 -6.87 19.26 -24.83
C TYR A 68 -6.44 19.37 -23.36
N ARG A 69 -7.05 18.58 -22.50
CA ARG A 69 -6.68 18.52 -21.09
C ARG A 69 -5.72 17.37 -20.85
N VAL A 70 -4.50 17.70 -20.50
CA VAL A 70 -3.47 16.79 -20.02
C VAL A 70 -3.70 16.58 -18.53
N ILE A 71 -3.95 15.35 -18.08
CA ILE A 71 -4.14 14.98 -16.68
C ILE A 71 -2.97 14.06 -16.29
N THR A 72 -2.20 14.47 -15.30
CA THR A 72 -1.06 13.71 -14.79
C THR A 72 -1.30 13.31 -13.34
N LYS A 73 -1.06 12.05 -13.02
CA LYS A 73 -1.01 11.52 -11.65
C LYS A 73 0.36 10.92 -11.38
N GLY A 74 0.81 10.97 -10.14
CA GLY A 74 2.10 10.37 -9.79
C GLY A 74 2.54 10.63 -8.35
N ALA A 75 3.78 10.26 -8.07
CA ALA A 75 4.38 10.47 -6.75
C ALA A 75 4.45 11.97 -6.41
N PRO A 76 3.99 12.39 -5.21
CA PRO A 76 3.91 13.81 -4.85
C PRO A 76 5.25 14.56 -4.95
N ASP A 77 6.34 13.93 -4.55
CA ASP A 77 7.70 14.47 -4.57
C ASP A 77 8.23 14.76 -5.98
N VAL A 78 7.71 14.06 -6.97
CA VAL A 78 8.06 14.23 -8.39
C VAL A 78 7.09 15.20 -9.06
N LEU A 79 5.77 14.96 -8.93
CA LEU A 79 4.75 15.74 -9.63
C LEU A 79 4.74 17.21 -9.18
N LEU A 80 4.93 17.50 -7.88
CA LEU A 80 4.97 18.87 -7.36
C LEU A 80 6.07 19.71 -8.02
N LYS A 81 7.21 19.14 -8.32
CA LYS A 81 8.32 19.83 -9.02
C LYS A 81 7.98 20.21 -10.47
N ARG A 82 6.99 19.57 -11.06
CA ARG A 82 6.47 19.83 -12.41
C ARG A 82 5.32 20.85 -12.42
N CYS A 83 4.88 21.31 -11.23
CA CYS A 83 3.76 22.26 -11.08
C CYS A 83 4.27 23.69 -10.84
N MET A 84 3.65 24.66 -11.52
CA MET A 84 3.88 26.09 -11.28
C MET A 84 2.68 26.80 -10.67
N LYS A 85 1.52 26.19 -10.76
CA LYS A 85 0.26 26.74 -10.26
C LYS A 85 -0.49 25.65 -9.48
N CYS A 86 -1.46 26.05 -8.68
CA CYS A 86 -2.38 25.14 -8.00
C CYS A 86 -3.82 25.62 -8.13
N TYR A 87 -4.75 24.66 -8.05
CA TYR A 87 -6.18 24.93 -8.01
C TYR A 87 -6.57 25.17 -6.55
N GLU A 88 -7.09 26.33 -6.25
CA GLU A 88 -7.50 26.74 -4.90
C GLU A 88 -8.79 27.55 -4.99
N ASN A 89 -9.81 27.15 -4.23
CA ASN A 89 -11.11 27.86 -4.14
C ASN A 89 -11.75 28.21 -5.49
N GLY A 90 -11.73 27.29 -6.45
CA GLY A 90 -12.33 27.50 -7.78
C GLY A 90 -11.44 28.22 -8.79
N SER A 91 -10.24 28.62 -8.43
CA SER A 91 -9.33 29.40 -9.28
C SER A 91 -7.94 28.77 -9.37
N ILE A 92 -7.22 29.07 -10.46
CA ILE A 92 -5.82 28.67 -10.63
C ILE A 92 -4.95 29.85 -10.15
N VAL A 93 -4.14 29.58 -9.14
CA VAL A 93 -3.23 30.55 -8.52
C VAL A 93 -1.78 30.08 -8.60
N SER A 94 -0.82 30.98 -8.40
CA SER A 94 0.60 30.62 -8.37
C SER A 94 0.91 29.67 -7.21
N LEU A 95 1.74 28.68 -7.47
CA LEU A 95 2.25 27.75 -6.46
C LEU A 95 3.58 28.32 -5.93
N ASP A 96 3.48 29.17 -4.90
CA ASP A 96 4.62 29.72 -4.21
C ASP A 96 5.25 28.72 -3.20
N SER A 97 6.40 29.09 -2.63
CA SER A 97 7.13 28.24 -1.67
C SER A 97 6.32 27.93 -0.41
N GLY A 98 5.47 28.87 0.04
CA GLY A 98 4.61 28.68 1.22
C GLY A 98 3.53 27.62 0.96
N LYS A 99 2.89 27.68 -0.19
CA LYS A 99 1.90 26.67 -0.62
C LYS A 99 2.55 25.32 -0.87
N MET A 100 3.74 25.30 -1.49
CA MET A 100 4.50 24.07 -1.70
C MET A 100 4.78 23.38 -0.36
N SER A 101 5.34 24.09 0.62
CA SER A 101 5.62 23.55 1.95
C SER A 101 4.36 23.05 2.67
N LYS A 102 3.22 23.74 2.48
CA LYS A 102 1.93 23.31 3.04
C LYS A 102 1.46 21.99 2.43
N ILE A 103 1.57 21.82 1.12
CA ILE A 103 1.21 20.58 0.41
C ILE A 103 2.13 19.43 0.83
N GLU A 104 3.45 19.69 0.92
CA GLU A 104 4.43 18.72 1.43
C GLU A 104 4.12 18.31 2.88
N GLY A 105 3.69 19.26 3.70
CA GLY A 105 3.23 19.00 5.07
C GLY A 105 2.04 18.04 5.10
N TYR A 106 1.04 18.24 4.25
CA TYR A 106 -0.10 17.32 4.14
C TYR A 106 0.32 15.95 3.62
N ASN A 107 1.21 15.89 2.61
CA ASN A 107 1.76 14.64 2.11
C ASN A 107 2.45 13.85 3.24
N ASN A 108 3.30 14.51 4.03
CA ASN A 108 3.98 13.91 5.16
C ASN A 108 3.00 13.45 6.25
N GLN A 109 1.96 14.23 6.54
CA GLN A 109 0.92 13.84 7.49
C GLN A 109 0.16 12.59 7.01
N MET A 110 -0.22 12.53 5.74
CA MET A 110 -0.87 11.35 5.15
C MET A 110 0.06 10.14 5.19
N ALA A 111 1.32 10.29 4.80
CA ALA A 111 2.31 9.20 4.83
C ALA A 111 2.56 8.68 6.26
N ASN A 112 2.60 9.57 7.26
CA ASN A 112 2.73 9.19 8.66
C ASN A 112 1.50 8.43 9.21
N ASN A 113 0.34 8.61 8.57
CA ASN A 113 -0.88 7.86 8.84
C ASN A 113 -1.02 6.60 7.95
N ALA A 114 0.08 6.10 7.40
CA ALA A 114 0.13 4.90 6.56
C ALA A 114 -0.63 5.01 5.22
N LEU A 115 -0.92 6.22 4.76
CA LEU A 115 -1.57 6.40 3.47
C LEU A 115 -0.52 6.35 2.34
N ARG A 116 -0.81 5.59 1.30
CA ARG A 116 -0.16 5.74 0.00
C ARG A 116 -0.71 6.99 -0.66
N VAL A 117 0.15 7.95 -0.96
CA VAL A 117 -0.28 9.25 -1.48
C VAL A 117 0.05 9.36 -2.96
N ILE A 118 -0.93 9.80 -3.74
CA ILE A 118 -0.79 10.17 -5.16
C ILE A 118 -1.16 11.64 -5.30
N ALA A 119 -0.34 12.39 -6.03
CA ALA A 119 -0.66 13.74 -6.47
C ALA A 119 -1.35 13.71 -7.83
N VAL A 120 -2.21 14.69 -8.08
CA VAL A 120 -2.88 14.90 -9.36
C VAL A 120 -2.69 16.34 -9.80
N ALA A 121 -2.39 16.52 -11.08
CA ALA A 121 -2.25 17.82 -11.72
C ALA A 121 -2.84 17.78 -13.13
N TYR A 122 -3.10 18.95 -13.71
CA TYR A 122 -3.54 19.06 -15.09
C TYR A 122 -3.01 20.31 -15.78
N LYS A 123 -3.10 20.31 -17.11
CA LYS A 123 -2.85 21.48 -17.94
C LYS A 123 -3.73 21.44 -19.19
N ASP A 124 -4.25 22.60 -19.59
CA ASP A 124 -5.05 22.72 -20.80
C ASP A 124 -4.22 23.32 -21.93
N TYR A 125 -4.39 22.78 -23.12
CA TYR A 125 -3.81 23.24 -24.36
C TYR A 125 -4.92 23.53 -25.38
N ASP A 126 -4.83 24.62 -26.10
CA ASP A 126 -5.71 24.90 -27.25
C ASP A 126 -5.31 24.04 -28.45
N ILE A 127 -4.00 23.81 -28.63
CA ILE A 127 -3.41 22.96 -29.66
C ILE A 127 -2.34 22.12 -28.97
N LEU A 128 -2.38 20.79 -29.16
CA LEU A 128 -1.35 19.90 -28.62
C LEU A 128 0.02 20.14 -29.29
N PRO A 129 1.12 20.03 -28.53
CA PRO A 129 2.44 19.98 -29.10
C PRO A 129 2.57 18.86 -30.12
N SER A 130 3.40 19.05 -31.14
CA SER A 130 3.66 18.04 -32.17
C SER A 130 4.32 16.75 -31.61
N GLN A 131 5.07 16.89 -30.52
CA GLN A 131 5.68 15.77 -29.78
C GLN A 131 4.99 15.65 -28.42
N ILE A 132 4.39 14.48 -28.19
CA ILE A 132 3.71 14.15 -26.94
C ILE A 132 4.66 13.30 -26.11
N GLU A 133 5.63 13.96 -25.49
CA GLU A 133 6.64 13.36 -24.63
C GLU A 133 6.54 13.95 -23.21
N SER A 134 7.01 13.19 -22.23
CA SER A 134 6.93 13.60 -20.82
C SER A 134 7.57 14.96 -20.57
N ASP A 135 8.75 15.20 -21.15
CA ASP A 135 9.47 16.46 -20.99
C ASP A 135 8.79 17.67 -21.64
N THR A 136 7.88 17.40 -22.57
CA THR A 136 7.13 18.46 -23.27
C THR A 136 5.83 18.79 -22.55
N ILE A 137 5.05 17.78 -22.14
CA ILE A 137 3.68 18.00 -21.66
C ILE A 137 3.52 17.91 -20.13
N GLU A 138 4.42 17.23 -19.43
CA GLU A 138 4.38 17.06 -17.97
C GLU A 138 5.12 18.20 -17.23
N ASN A 139 5.10 19.39 -17.77
CA ASN A 139 5.72 20.58 -17.19
C ASN A 139 4.74 21.75 -17.11
N ASN A 140 4.98 22.65 -16.14
CA ASN A 140 4.13 23.81 -15.88
C ASN A 140 2.67 23.43 -15.63
N LEU A 141 2.48 22.34 -14.86
CA LEU A 141 1.17 21.81 -14.53
C LEU A 141 0.49 22.65 -13.43
N ASN A 142 -0.83 22.51 -13.37
CA ASN A 142 -1.66 23.05 -12.30
C ASN A 142 -1.94 21.92 -11.30
N PHE A 143 -1.36 21.97 -10.12
CA PHE A 143 -1.61 21.02 -9.06
C PHE A 143 -3.08 21.07 -8.61
N VAL A 144 -3.74 19.91 -8.49
CA VAL A 144 -5.15 19.81 -8.08
C VAL A 144 -5.26 19.37 -6.62
N GLY A 145 -4.51 18.36 -6.22
CA GLY A 145 -4.62 17.80 -4.87
C GLY A 145 -3.85 16.50 -4.67
N LEU A 146 -3.94 16.02 -3.44
CA LEU A 146 -3.41 14.74 -3.00
C LEU A 146 -4.57 13.76 -2.78
N LEU A 147 -4.36 12.51 -3.17
CA LEU A 147 -5.23 11.38 -2.87
C LEU A 147 -4.48 10.42 -1.95
N GLY A 148 -4.96 10.28 -0.72
CA GLY A 148 -4.42 9.30 0.23
C GLY A 148 -5.25 8.03 0.18
N MET A 149 -4.59 6.88 0.02
CA MET A 149 -5.20 5.55 -0.02
C MET A 149 -4.61 4.69 1.07
N ILE A 150 -5.42 3.86 1.68
CA ILE A 150 -4.99 2.85 2.63
C ILE A 150 -5.58 1.51 2.19
N ASP A 151 -4.77 0.46 2.32
CA ASP A 151 -5.27 -0.90 2.26
C ASP A 151 -5.71 -1.27 3.69
N PRO A 152 -7.02 -1.31 3.97
CA PRO A 152 -7.49 -1.55 5.33
C PRO A 152 -7.16 -2.98 5.74
N PRO A 153 -6.84 -3.21 7.02
CA PRO A 153 -6.76 -4.56 7.55
C PRO A 153 -8.07 -5.32 7.28
N ARG A 154 -7.96 -6.61 7.02
CA ARG A 154 -9.13 -7.46 6.81
C ARG A 154 -10.05 -7.43 8.03
N GLU A 155 -11.34 -7.55 7.78
CA GLU A 155 -12.36 -7.57 8.84
C GLU A 155 -12.08 -8.68 9.87
N GLY A 156 -12.29 -8.37 11.15
CA GLY A 156 -12.07 -9.31 12.26
C GLY A 156 -10.60 -9.46 12.72
N VAL A 157 -9.61 -8.96 11.99
CA VAL A 157 -8.19 -9.14 12.36
C VAL A 157 -7.86 -8.47 13.69
N LYS A 158 -8.42 -7.31 13.99
CA LYS A 158 -8.23 -6.62 15.27
C LYS A 158 -8.71 -7.44 16.45
N ASP A 159 -9.87 -8.07 16.32
CA ASP A 159 -10.46 -8.95 17.35
C ASP A 159 -9.65 -10.25 17.49
N ALA A 160 -9.18 -10.79 16.38
CA ALA A 160 -8.32 -11.96 16.36
C ALA A 160 -6.99 -11.69 17.09
N VAL A 161 -6.33 -10.55 16.83
CA VAL A 161 -5.12 -10.11 17.55
C VAL A 161 -5.41 -9.96 19.05
N SER A 162 -6.56 -9.36 19.42
CA SER A 162 -6.97 -9.25 20.83
C SER A 162 -7.15 -10.61 21.49
N THR A 163 -7.73 -11.58 20.75
CA THR A 163 -7.94 -12.96 21.22
C THR A 163 -6.60 -13.68 21.40
N CYS A 164 -5.69 -13.58 20.45
CA CYS A 164 -4.32 -14.10 20.57
C CYS A 164 -3.64 -13.59 21.84
N LYS A 165 -3.72 -12.28 22.09
CA LYS A 165 -3.14 -11.66 23.26
C LYS A 165 -3.71 -12.20 24.59
N LYS A 166 -5.05 -12.35 24.68
CA LYS A 166 -5.72 -12.94 25.86
C LYS A 166 -5.28 -14.41 26.07
N ALA A 167 -4.99 -15.11 25.00
CA ALA A 167 -4.51 -16.50 25.02
C ALA A 167 -2.99 -16.64 25.26
N GLY A 168 -2.26 -15.53 25.52
CA GLY A 168 -0.81 -15.52 25.74
C GLY A 168 0.02 -15.65 24.48
N ILE A 169 -0.59 -15.46 23.28
CA ILE A 169 0.10 -15.54 21.99
C ILE A 169 0.54 -14.13 21.60
N LYS A 170 1.84 -13.94 21.37
CA LYS A 170 2.40 -12.70 20.84
C LYS A 170 2.21 -12.65 19.34
N THR A 171 1.49 -11.66 18.84
CA THR A 171 1.39 -11.36 17.42
C THR A 171 2.50 -10.39 17.02
N VAL A 172 3.19 -10.69 15.92
CA VAL A 172 4.29 -9.89 15.38
C VAL A 172 4.00 -9.56 13.92
N MET A 173 4.23 -8.31 13.53
CA MET A 173 4.11 -7.86 12.15
C MET A 173 5.47 -7.84 11.47
N ILE A 174 5.56 -8.54 10.34
CA ILE A 174 6.75 -8.56 9.48
C ILE A 174 6.32 -8.11 8.09
N THR A 175 6.89 -7.01 7.57
CA THR A 175 6.45 -6.41 6.31
C THR A 175 7.61 -5.81 5.50
N GLY A 176 7.42 -5.73 4.18
CA GLY A 176 8.26 -4.96 3.28
C GLY A 176 7.99 -3.45 3.29
N ASP A 177 6.90 -3.01 3.93
CA ASP A 177 6.47 -1.62 3.99
C ASP A 177 7.42 -0.71 4.78
N HIS A 178 7.21 0.59 4.63
CA HIS A 178 7.93 1.59 5.40
C HIS A 178 7.57 1.50 6.89
N ILE A 179 8.56 1.76 7.77
CA ILE A 179 8.40 1.64 9.22
C ILE A 179 7.25 2.49 9.79
N ALA A 180 7.01 3.69 9.25
CA ALA A 180 5.91 4.55 9.69
C ALA A 180 4.54 3.92 9.40
N THR A 181 4.37 3.36 8.19
CA THR A 181 3.17 2.61 7.76
C THR A 181 2.95 1.39 8.65
N ALA A 182 3.98 0.57 8.83
CA ALA A 182 3.92 -0.64 9.66
C ALA A 182 3.56 -0.31 11.12
N LYS A 183 4.15 0.75 11.70
CA LYS A 183 3.81 1.22 13.06
C LYS A 183 2.36 1.68 13.17
N ALA A 184 1.84 2.41 12.19
CA ALA A 184 0.46 2.91 12.21
C ALA A 184 -0.54 1.76 12.17
N ILE A 185 -0.37 0.81 11.24
CA ILE A 185 -1.22 -0.39 11.12
C ILE A 185 -1.11 -1.26 12.37
N ALA A 186 0.10 -1.52 12.86
CA ALA A 186 0.32 -2.35 14.04
C ALA A 186 -0.28 -1.74 15.31
N LYS A 187 -0.28 -0.41 15.44
CA LYS A 187 -0.96 0.29 16.55
C LYS A 187 -2.48 0.16 16.47
N ASP A 188 -3.04 0.37 15.27
CA ASP A 188 -4.49 0.24 15.06
C ASP A 188 -4.98 -1.17 15.36
N LEU A 189 -4.24 -2.19 14.93
CA LEU A 189 -4.54 -3.61 15.20
C LEU A 189 -4.25 -4.03 16.66
N GLY A 190 -3.58 -3.21 17.46
CA GLY A 190 -3.19 -3.55 18.85
C GLY A 190 -1.99 -4.50 18.93
N ILE A 191 -1.25 -4.71 17.84
CA ILE A 191 0.00 -5.48 17.78
C ILE A 191 1.12 -4.71 18.48
N LEU A 192 1.29 -3.40 18.14
CA LEU A 192 2.32 -2.54 18.73
C LEU A 192 1.78 -1.74 19.91
N LYS A 193 2.32 -1.97 21.11
CA LYS A 193 2.01 -1.22 22.34
C LYS A 193 3.06 -0.15 22.59
N ASN A 194 2.80 0.74 23.57
CA ASN A 194 3.69 1.85 23.92
C ASN A 194 5.08 1.42 24.41
N ASN A 195 5.18 0.22 25.00
CA ASN A 195 6.44 -0.35 25.54
C ASN A 195 7.09 -1.36 24.60
N GLU A 196 6.56 -1.55 23.40
CA GLU A 196 7.10 -2.48 22.40
C GLU A 196 7.82 -1.73 21.29
N LEU A 197 8.78 -2.38 20.67
CA LEU A 197 9.68 -1.79 19.68
C LEU A 197 9.29 -2.18 18.26
N ALA A 198 9.61 -1.28 17.34
CA ALA A 198 9.57 -1.51 15.91
C ALA A 198 10.94 -1.22 15.32
N ILE A 199 11.43 -2.09 14.44
CA ILE A 199 12.77 -2.04 13.86
C ILE A 199 12.71 -2.24 12.35
N THR A 200 13.64 -1.61 11.62
CA THR A 200 13.83 -1.82 10.18
C THR A 200 14.83 -2.93 9.91
N GLY A 201 14.82 -3.50 8.68
CA GLY A 201 15.84 -4.46 8.25
C GLY A 201 17.26 -3.90 8.36
N ALA A 202 17.48 -2.65 7.97
CA ALA A 202 18.78 -2.00 8.08
C ALA A 202 19.28 -1.84 9.54
N GLU A 203 18.40 -1.55 10.47
CA GLU A 203 18.72 -1.52 11.91
C GLU A 203 18.95 -2.95 12.44
N LEU A 204 18.20 -3.93 11.94
CA LEU A 204 18.34 -5.33 12.30
C LEU A 204 19.72 -5.88 11.88
N ASP A 205 20.26 -5.44 10.73
CA ASP A 205 21.61 -5.80 10.27
C ASP A 205 22.73 -5.35 11.21
N GLN A 206 22.49 -4.29 11.99
CA GLN A 206 23.47 -3.76 12.95
C GLN A 206 23.43 -4.51 14.31
N ILE A 207 22.43 -5.36 14.53
CA ILE A 207 22.26 -6.09 15.78
C ILE A 207 22.84 -7.51 15.62
N SER A 208 23.69 -7.93 16.54
CA SER A 208 24.19 -9.31 16.58
C SER A 208 23.08 -10.33 16.91
N ASP A 209 23.22 -11.59 16.49
CA ASP A 209 22.25 -12.63 16.79
C ASP A 209 22.05 -12.84 18.29
N ASN A 210 23.12 -12.72 19.09
CA ASN A 210 23.03 -12.84 20.55
C ASN A 210 22.26 -11.67 21.17
N GLU A 211 22.38 -10.50 20.65
CA GLU A 211 21.64 -9.31 21.09
C GLU A 211 20.18 -9.41 20.67
N LEU A 212 19.92 -9.81 19.41
CA LEU A 212 18.57 -10.03 18.92
C LEU A 212 17.83 -11.06 19.77
N LYS A 213 18.43 -12.22 20.06
CA LYS A 213 17.86 -13.27 20.92
C LYS A 213 17.47 -12.76 22.31
N ARG A 214 18.33 -11.95 22.92
CA ARG A 214 18.05 -11.38 24.25
C ARG A 214 16.88 -10.40 24.26
N ASN A 215 16.68 -9.67 23.16
CA ASN A 215 15.74 -8.57 23.11
C ASN A 215 14.53 -8.85 22.21
N ILE A 216 14.45 -10.02 21.54
CA ILE A 216 13.46 -10.32 20.50
C ILE A 216 12.01 -10.13 21.01
N MET A 217 11.75 -10.46 22.27
CA MET A 217 10.44 -10.34 22.89
C MET A 217 9.96 -8.88 23.04
N ASN A 218 10.86 -7.90 22.94
CA ASN A 218 10.53 -6.47 23.00
C ASN A 218 10.06 -5.94 21.64
N TYR A 219 10.34 -6.65 20.55
CA TYR A 219 9.97 -6.24 19.21
C TYR A 219 8.62 -6.82 18.80
N SER A 220 7.77 -6.00 18.21
CA SER A 220 6.47 -6.41 17.67
C SER A 220 6.27 -6.03 16.20
N VAL A 221 7.17 -5.21 15.62
CA VAL A 221 7.10 -4.79 14.22
C VAL A 221 8.48 -4.82 13.59
N PHE A 222 8.60 -5.51 12.46
CA PHE A 222 9.77 -5.56 11.61
C PHE A 222 9.41 -5.07 10.22
N ALA A 223 10.01 -3.95 9.79
CA ALA A 223 9.69 -3.24 8.56
C ALA A 223 10.86 -3.25 7.57
N ARG A 224 10.57 -3.23 6.26
CA ARG A 224 11.58 -3.28 5.18
C ARG A 224 12.57 -4.42 5.35
N VAL A 225 12.06 -5.61 5.66
CA VAL A 225 12.88 -6.81 5.89
C VAL A 225 13.05 -7.63 4.62
N SER A 226 14.24 -8.22 4.46
CA SER A 226 14.55 -9.20 3.42
C SER A 226 14.09 -10.61 3.80
N PRO A 227 14.12 -11.59 2.88
CA PRO A 227 13.84 -12.99 3.20
C PRO A 227 14.76 -13.56 4.30
N GLU A 228 16.04 -13.20 4.29
CA GLU A 228 17.02 -13.62 5.30
C GLU A 228 16.66 -13.09 6.69
N HIS A 229 16.20 -11.82 6.75
CA HIS A 229 15.72 -11.23 7.99
C HIS A 229 14.53 -12.00 8.57
N LYS A 230 13.58 -12.45 7.74
CA LYS A 230 12.42 -13.23 8.19
C LYS A 230 12.84 -14.54 8.86
N VAL A 231 13.78 -15.27 8.26
CA VAL A 231 14.36 -16.50 8.85
C VAL A 231 15.07 -16.17 10.17
N ARG A 232 15.85 -15.12 10.21
CA ARG A 232 16.58 -14.68 11.41
C ARG A 232 15.65 -14.34 12.57
N ILE A 233 14.52 -13.66 12.27
CA ILE A 233 13.48 -13.32 13.25
C ILE A 233 12.82 -14.59 13.80
N VAL A 234 12.41 -15.52 12.93
CA VAL A 234 11.82 -16.80 13.33
C VAL A 234 12.74 -17.55 14.28
N LYS A 235 14.02 -17.73 13.90
CA LYS A 235 15.02 -18.41 14.74
C LYS A 235 15.27 -17.70 16.07
N ALA A 236 15.22 -16.36 16.09
CA ALA A 236 15.39 -15.60 17.34
C ALA A 236 14.22 -15.85 18.31
N PHE A 237 12.97 -15.89 17.82
CA PHE A 237 11.82 -16.26 18.66
C PHE A 237 11.90 -17.71 19.13
N GLN A 238 12.21 -18.66 18.26
CA GLN A 238 12.38 -20.08 18.63
C GLN A 238 13.46 -20.26 19.72
N SER A 239 14.53 -19.48 19.68
CA SER A 239 15.60 -19.53 20.67
C SER A 239 15.17 -19.12 22.09
N THR A 240 14.01 -18.50 22.25
CA THR A 240 13.40 -18.20 23.57
C THR A 240 12.55 -19.36 24.11
N GLY A 241 12.44 -20.46 23.38
CA GLY A 241 11.54 -21.59 23.69
C GLY A 241 10.10 -21.38 23.20
N ALA A 242 9.84 -20.33 22.41
CA ALA A 242 8.53 -20.09 21.83
C ALA A 242 8.28 -21.01 20.62
N VAL A 243 7.04 -21.51 20.50
CA VAL A 243 6.54 -22.14 19.26
C VAL A 243 6.12 -21.03 18.30
N VAL A 244 6.71 -20.99 17.11
CA VAL A 244 6.55 -19.92 16.13
C VAL A 244 5.69 -20.39 14.96
N ALA A 245 4.54 -19.74 14.76
CA ALA A 245 3.78 -19.83 13.52
C ALA A 245 4.15 -18.66 12.61
N MET A 246 4.54 -18.94 11.37
CA MET A 246 4.86 -17.95 10.36
C MET A 246 3.81 -17.96 9.26
N THR A 247 3.28 -16.79 8.90
CA THR A 247 2.36 -16.65 7.77
C THR A 247 3.05 -15.95 6.60
N GLY A 248 2.76 -16.37 5.37
CA GLY A 248 3.31 -15.73 4.18
C GLY A 248 2.55 -16.12 2.92
N ASP A 249 2.73 -15.33 1.86
CA ASP A 249 2.06 -15.50 0.57
C ASP A 249 3.03 -15.54 -0.62
N GLY A 250 4.24 -15.02 -0.44
CA GLY A 250 5.23 -14.84 -1.50
C GLY A 250 6.38 -15.85 -1.50
N VAL A 251 7.09 -15.90 -2.61
CA VAL A 251 8.34 -16.65 -2.75
C VAL A 251 9.37 -16.26 -1.68
N ASN A 252 9.37 -14.96 -1.32
CA ASN A 252 10.25 -14.40 -0.29
C ASN A 252 9.96 -14.89 1.13
N ASP A 253 8.78 -15.50 1.35
CA ASP A 253 8.37 -16.02 2.65
C ASP A 253 8.75 -17.50 2.83
N ALA A 254 8.90 -18.22 1.73
CA ALA A 254 9.10 -19.66 1.74
C ALA A 254 10.25 -20.14 2.66
N PRO A 255 11.42 -19.48 2.70
CA PRO A 255 12.47 -19.88 3.64
C PRO A 255 12.06 -19.72 5.11
N ALA A 256 11.30 -18.67 5.45
CA ALA A 256 10.82 -18.43 6.80
C ALA A 256 9.69 -19.38 7.19
N LEU A 257 8.75 -19.65 6.26
CA LEU A 257 7.69 -20.65 6.43
C LEU A 257 8.28 -22.02 6.78
N LYS A 258 9.28 -22.46 6.01
CA LYS A 258 9.93 -23.75 6.23
C LYS A 258 10.75 -23.84 7.52
N ASN A 259 11.24 -22.72 8.05
CA ASN A 259 12.03 -22.68 9.28
C ASN A 259 11.17 -22.45 10.54
N ALA A 260 9.92 -22.07 10.41
CA ALA A 260 8.98 -21.95 11.52
C ALA A 260 8.59 -23.33 12.07
N ASP A 261 8.03 -23.36 13.29
CA ASP A 261 7.46 -24.60 13.82
C ASP A 261 6.15 -24.96 13.11
N ILE A 262 5.45 -23.95 12.61
CA ILE A 262 4.27 -24.08 11.74
C ILE A 262 4.34 -23.00 10.66
N GLY A 263 4.59 -23.40 9.42
CA GLY A 263 4.47 -22.53 8.24
C GLY A 263 3.02 -22.49 7.74
N ILE A 264 2.48 -21.30 7.49
CA ILE A 264 1.10 -21.10 7.07
C ILE A 264 1.07 -20.25 5.79
N ALA A 265 0.61 -20.81 4.68
CA ALA A 265 0.50 -20.11 3.41
C ALA A 265 -0.94 -19.64 3.13
N MET A 266 -1.05 -18.53 2.36
CA MET A 266 -2.32 -18.08 1.81
C MET A 266 -2.74 -18.98 0.65
N GLY A 267 -4.03 -19.36 0.62
CA GLY A 267 -4.54 -20.33 -0.36
C GLY A 267 -4.95 -19.67 -1.67
N LYS A 268 -5.60 -18.48 -1.62
CA LYS A 268 -6.05 -17.74 -2.81
C LYS A 268 -4.91 -16.95 -3.43
N ASN A 269 -4.24 -16.09 -2.64
CA ASN A 269 -3.21 -15.16 -3.12
C ASN A 269 -1.78 -15.70 -2.95
N GLY A 270 -1.62 -16.84 -2.25
CA GLY A 270 -0.30 -17.43 -2.03
C GLY A 270 0.27 -18.08 -3.29
N THR A 271 1.58 -17.86 -3.51
CA THR A 271 2.33 -18.54 -4.58
C THR A 271 2.48 -20.03 -4.29
N ASP A 272 2.63 -20.85 -5.33
CA ASP A 272 2.86 -22.28 -5.17
C ASP A 272 4.14 -22.58 -4.37
N VAL A 273 5.14 -21.70 -4.46
CA VAL A 273 6.38 -21.82 -3.67
C VAL A 273 6.09 -21.67 -2.17
N ALA A 274 5.28 -20.68 -1.78
CA ALA A 274 4.87 -20.49 -0.38
C ALA A 274 4.02 -21.67 0.12
N LYS A 275 3.06 -22.13 -0.69
CA LYS A 275 2.19 -23.28 -0.37
C LYS A 275 2.99 -24.56 -0.16
N ASN A 276 3.97 -24.83 -1.04
CA ASN A 276 4.83 -26.01 -0.95
C ASN A 276 5.82 -25.95 0.23
N ALA A 277 6.11 -24.77 0.74
CA ALA A 277 6.99 -24.56 1.90
C ALA A 277 6.26 -24.55 3.24
N SER A 278 4.92 -24.62 3.24
CA SER A 278 4.08 -24.50 4.44
C SER A 278 3.53 -25.85 4.91
N ASP A 279 3.17 -25.91 6.19
CA ASP A 279 2.50 -27.05 6.82
C ASP A 279 0.98 -26.93 6.74
N MET A 280 0.47 -25.70 6.59
CA MET A 280 -0.95 -25.37 6.56
C MET A 280 -1.26 -24.34 5.47
N ILE A 281 -2.41 -24.48 4.81
CA ILE A 281 -2.88 -23.53 3.79
C ILE A 281 -4.23 -22.97 4.22
N LEU A 282 -4.33 -21.63 4.25
CA LEU A 282 -5.59 -20.92 4.57
C LEU A 282 -6.40 -20.73 3.29
N THR A 283 -7.48 -21.47 3.13
CA THR A 283 -8.31 -21.40 1.92
C THR A 283 -9.08 -20.08 1.76
N ASP A 284 -9.25 -19.32 2.84
CA ASP A 284 -9.92 -18.03 2.88
C ASP A 284 -8.94 -16.84 2.97
N ASP A 285 -7.64 -17.10 3.09
CA ASP A 285 -6.57 -16.10 3.29
C ASP A 285 -6.82 -15.21 4.53
N ASN A 286 -7.49 -15.71 5.55
CA ASN A 286 -7.88 -14.90 6.68
C ASN A 286 -7.13 -15.29 7.97
N PHE A 287 -6.46 -14.31 8.59
CA PHE A 287 -5.77 -14.49 9.86
C PHE A 287 -6.71 -14.98 10.99
N VAL A 288 -7.99 -14.64 10.96
CA VAL A 288 -8.99 -15.08 11.95
C VAL A 288 -9.08 -16.61 12.00
N THR A 289 -8.95 -17.28 10.86
CA THR A 289 -8.98 -18.74 10.75
C THR A 289 -7.83 -19.41 11.48
N ILE A 290 -6.65 -18.76 11.55
CA ILE A 290 -5.51 -19.26 12.35
C ILE A 290 -5.88 -19.26 13.84
N VAL A 291 -6.54 -18.22 14.32
CA VAL A 291 -6.95 -18.12 15.73
C VAL A 291 -7.96 -19.19 16.09
N GLU A 292 -8.90 -19.49 15.19
CA GLU A 292 -9.86 -20.57 15.38
C GLU A 292 -9.16 -21.95 15.36
N ALA A 293 -8.20 -22.18 14.46
CA ALA A 293 -7.40 -23.41 14.44
C ALA A 293 -6.64 -23.63 15.75
N VAL A 294 -6.02 -22.58 16.29
CA VAL A 294 -5.34 -22.64 17.60
C VAL A 294 -6.33 -22.97 18.73
N LYS A 295 -7.51 -22.37 18.71
CA LYS A 295 -8.58 -22.65 19.69
C LYS A 295 -9.03 -24.09 19.62
N GLN A 296 -9.27 -24.65 18.43
CA GLN A 296 -9.63 -26.03 18.24
C GLN A 296 -8.52 -26.98 18.73
N GLY A 297 -7.26 -26.70 18.35
CA GLY A 297 -6.10 -27.50 18.81
C GLY A 297 -5.89 -27.49 20.33
N ARG A 298 -6.30 -26.43 21.04
CA ARG A 298 -6.26 -26.36 22.51
C ARG A 298 -7.39 -27.10 23.22
N ASN A 299 -8.44 -27.44 22.50
CA ASN A 299 -9.60 -28.18 23.03
C ASN A 299 -9.46 -29.70 22.90
N ILE A 300 -8.40 -30.17 22.20
CA ILE A 300 -8.02 -31.58 22.08
C ILE A 300 -7.11 -31.97 23.23
#